data_bdc51a816b48a39de4e63781509dc85f
#
_entry.id   bdc51a816b48a39de4e63781509dc85f
#
_cell.length_a   1.000
_cell.length_b   1.000
_cell.length_c   1.000
_cell.angle_alpha   90.00
_cell.angle_beta   90.00
_cell.angle_gamma   90.00
#
_symmetry.space_group_name_H-M   'P 1'
#
loop_
_entity.id
_entity.type
_entity.pdbx_description
1 polymer ?
#
loop_
_entity_poly.entity_id
_entity_poly.type
_entity_poly.pdbx_seq_one_letter_code
_entity_poly.pdbx_strand_id
1 'polypeptide(L)'
;MFVIFFAIIAGILDNRGTQFVLGFMENFQATLFSELFITTSKPHPVSVHISSPRWASPKIDTTLTVESGVVEQVNISSSLRMRGTSLSSKGILIEASDEIVVYGFNKEPFSNDAFLGIPCDAIGSEYYVTAFLPSFFKSEILIVGVSNGTSLQIKLSATLESLVYFHGGNFSKNQWINLTIDAYDTLQLQSTGDVTGTYIRSDHPVSVFSGNVLTAVGNGTADHLAEQHVSVDKWGKVYATVPIPERVVGDFFRFVASEPNTHITIQGLDNSIPHTETLVLLEPGNWAQRHFSSSMYAFITSDKAIYVVQYSLSQVNRNMADPSMIVLPPMELYSPNYVFTTPRSASGSYDSYFMFVVKNVDLDGMRINGGPLNSTDIWEFPGGEYVGGYIPLVEGTYDIRHISPICVFGGVLYGKGWFETYGFATGMRLASINKVINICRKHIKKDIYSIIANQGNAGHCAERLLYLTKGIASMFNQCLFDQILLSGT
;
A
#
# COMPACT_ATOMS: atom_id res chain seq x y z
N MET A 1 29.80 -34.85 17.14
CA MET A 1 29.93 -33.69 16.22
C MET A 1 28.58 -33.02 16.16
N PHE A 2 28.36 -32.02 17.04
CA PHE A 2 27.11 -31.27 17.09
C PHE A 2 27.16 -30.20 15.99
N VAL A 3 26.29 -30.31 15.00
CA VAL A 3 26.04 -29.27 14.00
C VAL A 3 25.08 -28.27 14.65
N ILE A 4 25.58 -27.13 15.04
CA ILE A 4 24.75 -26.00 15.51
C ILE A 4 24.15 -25.38 14.25
N PHE A 5 22.87 -25.61 14.01
CA PHE A 5 22.09 -24.85 13.05
C PHE A 5 21.87 -23.45 13.63
N PHE A 6 22.61 -22.47 13.14
CA PHE A 6 22.18 -21.08 13.25
C PHE A 6 20.98 -20.90 12.29
N ALA A 7 19.77 -21.03 12.80
CA ALA A 7 18.62 -20.51 12.13
C ALA A 7 18.75 -18.96 12.14
N ILE A 8 19.10 -18.38 11.01
CA ILE A 8 18.91 -16.96 10.78
C ILE A 8 17.41 -16.80 10.74
N ILE A 9 16.81 -16.30 11.82
CA ILE A 9 15.43 -15.82 11.84
C ILE A 9 15.45 -14.56 10.97
N ALA A 10 15.23 -14.71 9.68
CA ALA A 10 14.86 -13.58 8.85
C ALA A 10 13.49 -13.12 9.38
N GLY A 11 13.42 -11.93 9.97
CA GLY A 11 12.17 -11.34 10.42
C GLY A 11 11.15 -11.32 9.28
N ILE A 12 9.89 -11.51 9.61
CA ILE A 12 8.81 -11.36 8.63
C ILE A 12 8.82 -9.90 8.18
N LEU A 13 9.07 -9.65 6.88
CA LEU A 13 8.97 -8.31 6.32
C LEU A 13 7.51 -7.84 6.42
N ASP A 14 7.30 -6.76 7.14
CA ASP A 14 6.01 -6.10 7.26
C ASP A 14 6.18 -4.57 7.28
N ASN A 15 5.18 -3.83 7.69
CA ASN A 15 5.25 -2.37 7.82
C ASN A 15 6.00 -1.88 9.07
N ARG A 16 6.58 -2.78 9.86
CA ARG A 16 7.48 -2.46 10.97
C ARG A 16 8.91 -2.48 10.47
N GLY A 17 9.70 -1.55 10.96
CA GLY A 17 11.11 -1.49 10.59
C GLY A 17 11.90 -0.56 11.48
N THR A 18 13.21 -0.55 11.27
CA THR A 18 14.15 0.30 12.03
C THR A 18 14.63 1.50 11.22
N GLN A 19 14.32 1.54 9.92
CA GLN A 19 14.71 2.66 9.05
C GLN A 19 13.63 2.96 8.01
N PHE A 20 13.30 4.25 7.87
CA PHE A 20 12.36 4.75 6.87
C PHE A 20 12.96 5.97 6.17
N VAL A 21 12.73 6.08 4.85
CA VAL A 21 13.04 7.27 4.06
C VAL A 21 11.75 7.74 3.41
N LEU A 22 11.25 8.88 3.85
CA LEU A 22 9.95 9.40 3.50
C LEU A 22 10.04 10.79 2.88
N GLY A 23 8.95 11.27 2.30
CA GLY A 23 8.80 12.62 1.79
C GLY A 23 7.32 13.04 1.78
N PHE A 24 7.08 14.33 1.69
CA PHE A 24 5.73 14.89 1.60
C PHE A 24 5.53 15.59 0.26
N MET A 25 4.46 15.20 -0.44
CA MET A 25 4.02 15.81 -1.69
C MET A 25 3.46 17.22 -1.44
N GLU A 26 3.28 17.99 -2.51
CA GLU A 26 2.62 19.29 -2.45
C GLU A 26 1.18 19.12 -2.01
N ASN A 27 0.77 19.86 -0.98
CA ASN A 27 -0.63 20.09 -0.68
C ASN A 27 -1.02 21.50 -1.15
N PHE A 28 -2.29 21.76 -1.30
CA PHE A 28 -2.85 22.98 -1.90
C PHE A 28 -2.40 24.27 -1.21
N GLN A 29 -1.99 24.19 0.06
CA GLN A 29 -1.38 25.28 0.82
C GLN A 29 -0.07 24.83 1.46
N ALA A 30 0.54 25.69 2.28
CA ALA A 30 1.72 25.36 3.08
C ALA A 30 1.70 26.17 4.38
N THR A 31 0.56 26.16 5.04
CA THR A 31 0.29 26.93 6.25
C THR A 31 0.49 26.10 7.51
N LEU A 32 0.23 24.79 7.43
CA LEU A 32 0.39 23.87 8.56
C LEU A 32 1.63 22.97 8.40
N PHE A 33 1.95 22.27 9.48
CA PHE A 33 2.96 21.22 9.50
C PHE A 33 2.35 19.93 8.92
N SER A 34 3.18 19.15 8.19
CA SER A 34 2.90 17.72 8.04
C SER A 34 3.22 17.02 9.36
N GLU A 35 2.66 15.84 9.59
CA GLU A 35 2.83 15.14 10.85
C GLU A 35 3.34 13.72 10.59
N LEU A 36 4.20 13.23 11.47
CA LEU A 36 4.54 11.81 11.58
C LEU A 36 3.97 11.28 12.88
N PHE A 37 3.32 10.13 12.82
CA PHE A 37 2.87 9.37 13.96
C PHE A 37 3.70 8.10 14.05
N ILE A 38 4.36 7.91 15.18
CA ILE A 38 5.33 6.84 15.39
C ILE A 38 4.92 6.04 16.63
N THR A 39 4.83 4.72 16.48
CA THR A 39 4.49 3.81 17.57
C THR A 39 5.30 2.53 17.51
N THR A 40 5.30 1.77 18.58
CA THR A 40 5.94 0.45 18.65
C THR A 40 5.09 -0.54 19.44
N SER A 41 5.20 -1.81 19.08
CA SER A 41 4.66 -2.94 19.86
C SER A 41 5.72 -3.61 20.75
N LYS A 42 6.97 -3.12 20.72
CA LYS A 42 8.07 -3.70 21.54
C LYS A 42 7.80 -3.45 23.01
N PRO A 43 8.12 -4.41 23.90
CA PRO A 43 7.84 -4.29 25.34
C PRO A 43 8.81 -3.35 26.07
N HIS A 44 9.75 -2.73 25.38
CA HIS A 44 10.74 -1.78 25.92
C HIS A 44 10.73 -0.48 25.11
N PRO A 45 11.18 0.62 25.68
CA PRO A 45 11.30 1.89 24.99
C PRO A 45 12.22 1.79 23.76
N VAL A 46 11.80 2.42 22.66
CA VAL A 46 12.56 2.49 21.41
C VAL A 46 13.02 3.92 21.18
N SER A 47 14.33 4.11 21.02
CA SER A 47 14.90 5.42 20.65
C SER A 47 14.72 5.62 19.15
N VAL A 48 14.19 6.78 18.76
CA VAL A 48 13.92 7.13 17.34
C VAL A 48 14.57 8.46 17.02
N HIS A 49 15.42 8.49 16.01
CA HIS A 49 16.06 9.69 15.48
C HIS A 49 15.42 10.05 14.13
N ILE A 50 14.98 11.30 13.98
CA ILE A 50 14.34 11.83 12.80
C ILE A 50 15.18 12.99 12.28
N SER A 51 15.59 12.92 11.00
CA SER A 51 16.44 13.94 10.41
C SER A 51 16.05 14.26 8.95
N SER A 52 16.46 15.42 8.47
CA SER A 52 16.47 15.79 7.04
C SER A 52 17.93 15.97 6.60
N PRO A 53 18.64 14.89 6.23
CA PRO A 53 20.11 14.88 6.15
C PRO A 53 20.68 15.89 5.16
N ARG A 54 19.96 16.18 4.06
CA ARG A 54 20.42 17.07 2.98
C ARG A 54 19.67 18.40 2.92
N TRP A 55 18.62 18.61 3.72
CA TRP A 55 17.87 19.88 3.76
C TRP A 55 18.52 20.85 4.76
N ALA A 56 18.88 22.02 4.28
CA ALA A 56 19.70 22.95 5.05
C ALA A 56 18.93 23.77 6.09
N SER A 57 17.71 24.22 5.80
CA SER A 57 16.95 25.11 6.71
C SER A 57 15.46 25.21 6.36
N PRO A 58 14.57 25.06 7.35
CA PRO A 58 14.82 24.56 8.69
C PRO A 58 15.12 23.05 8.65
N LYS A 59 16.24 22.67 9.26
CA LYS A 59 16.61 21.27 9.39
C LYS A 59 15.79 20.61 10.48
N ILE A 60 15.30 19.38 10.23
CA ILE A 60 14.85 18.51 11.30
C ILE A 60 16.04 17.65 11.75
N ASP A 61 16.24 17.52 13.05
CA ASP A 61 17.28 16.70 13.67
C ASP A 61 16.87 16.51 15.14
N THR A 62 16.04 15.50 15.40
CA THR A 62 15.45 15.29 16.71
C THR A 62 15.47 13.82 17.08
N THR A 63 15.63 13.56 18.38
CA THR A 63 15.55 12.20 18.94
C THR A 63 14.44 12.17 19.98
N LEU A 64 13.64 11.12 19.95
CA LEU A 64 12.55 10.86 20.89
C LEU A 64 12.58 9.40 21.34
N THR A 65 11.82 9.11 22.37
CA THR A 65 11.63 7.73 22.86
C THR A 65 10.18 7.35 22.71
N VAL A 66 9.92 6.21 22.06
CA VAL A 66 8.58 5.65 21.87
C VAL A 66 8.37 4.50 22.83
N GLU A 67 7.35 4.61 23.68
CA GLU A 67 6.92 3.55 24.60
C GLU A 67 5.92 2.61 23.91
N SER A 68 5.84 1.37 24.40
CA SER A 68 4.90 0.37 23.86
C SER A 68 3.44 0.84 23.92
N GLY A 69 2.77 0.84 22.78
CA GLY A 69 1.36 1.24 22.69
C GLY A 69 1.11 2.75 22.85
N VAL A 70 2.17 3.56 22.92
CA VAL A 70 2.10 5.02 22.87
C VAL A 70 2.41 5.47 21.45
N VAL A 71 1.77 6.55 21.03
CA VAL A 71 2.08 7.19 19.75
C VAL A 71 2.73 8.55 20.00
N GLU A 72 3.91 8.73 19.45
CA GLU A 72 4.59 10.00 19.39
C GLU A 72 4.25 10.73 18.10
N GLN A 73 3.82 11.99 18.20
CA GLN A 73 3.54 12.87 17.09
C GLN A 73 4.70 13.84 16.88
N VAL A 74 5.19 13.91 15.64
CA VAL A 74 6.29 14.82 15.27
C VAL A 74 5.85 15.74 14.14
N ASN A 75 5.94 17.04 14.36
CA ASN A 75 5.61 18.06 13.37
C ASN A 75 6.76 18.25 12.38
N ILE A 76 6.46 18.12 11.11
CA ILE A 76 7.39 18.30 9.98
C ILE A 76 7.09 19.64 9.31
N SER A 77 8.09 20.50 9.25
CA SER A 77 7.93 21.83 8.64
C SER A 77 7.39 21.74 7.21
N SER A 78 6.44 22.59 6.87
CA SER A 78 5.90 22.71 5.51
C SER A 78 6.96 23.04 4.43
N SER A 79 8.15 23.52 4.84
CA SER A 79 9.28 23.70 3.93
C SER A 79 9.85 22.38 3.38
N LEU A 80 9.61 21.25 4.07
CA LEU A 80 9.99 19.91 3.63
C LEU A 80 8.97 19.29 2.66
N ARG A 81 7.78 19.87 2.49
CA ARG A 81 6.89 19.50 1.38
C ARG A 81 7.50 19.90 0.04
N MET A 82 7.25 19.08 -0.96
CA MET A 82 7.58 19.43 -2.34
C MET A 82 6.68 20.56 -2.85
N ARG A 83 7.09 21.19 -3.93
CA ARG A 83 6.30 22.18 -4.66
C ARG A 83 6.57 22.09 -6.14
N GLY A 84 5.51 22.02 -6.93
CA GLY A 84 5.58 21.93 -8.38
C GLY A 84 6.38 20.70 -8.83
N THR A 85 6.62 20.60 -10.11
CA THR A 85 7.57 19.64 -10.65
C THR A 85 8.99 20.13 -10.37
N SER A 86 9.71 19.42 -9.51
CA SER A 86 11.06 19.83 -9.09
C SER A 86 11.88 18.66 -8.53
N LEU A 87 13.19 18.79 -8.66
CA LEU A 87 14.19 17.99 -7.95
C LEU A 87 14.70 18.80 -6.75
N SER A 88 14.75 18.19 -5.58
CA SER A 88 15.17 18.81 -4.32
C SER A 88 15.83 17.77 -3.41
N SER A 89 16.18 18.13 -2.17
CA SER A 89 16.80 17.21 -1.20
C SER A 89 16.01 17.25 0.13
N LYS A 90 14.70 17.03 0.05
CA LYS A 90 13.75 17.14 1.16
C LYS A 90 13.38 15.79 1.79
N GLY A 91 14.15 14.73 1.51
CA GLY A 91 13.95 13.41 2.10
C GLY A 91 14.13 13.44 3.62
N ILE A 92 13.26 12.72 4.31
CA ILE A 92 13.24 12.56 5.76
C ILE A 92 13.70 11.16 6.08
N LEU A 93 14.76 11.06 6.90
CA LEU A 93 15.27 9.81 7.43
C LEU A 93 14.76 9.62 8.85
N ILE A 94 14.22 8.43 9.13
CA ILE A 94 13.82 7.98 10.46
C ILE A 94 14.62 6.72 10.77
N GLU A 95 15.35 6.72 11.88
CA GLU A 95 16.15 5.58 12.36
C GLU A 95 15.73 5.23 13.78
N ALA A 96 15.51 3.96 14.04
CA ALA A 96 15.07 3.48 15.34
C ALA A 96 15.95 2.36 15.87
N SER A 97 16.09 2.28 17.20
CA SER A 97 16.86 1.23 17.87
C SER A 97 16.22 -0.15 17.83
N ASP A 98 14.92 -0.25 17.54
CA ASP A 98 14.13 -1.46 17.29
C ASP A 98 12.94 -1.11 16.41
N GLU A 99 12.12 -2.09 16.02
CA GLU A 99 11.02 -1.91 15.09
C GLU A 99 9.95 -0.94 15.59
N ILE A 100 9.59 -0.02 14.70
CA ILE A 100 8.51 0.96 14.86
C ILE A 100 7.55 0.86 13.69
N VAL A 101 6.35 1.43 13.85
CA VAL A 101 5.40 1.72 12.78
C VAL A 101 5.34 3.23 12.60
N VAL A 102 5.31 3.67 11.35
CA VAL A 102 5.28 5.08 10.98
C VAL A 102 4.08 5.35 10.09
N TYR A 103 3.33 6.42 10.38
CA TYR A 103 2.31 6.98 9.52
C TYR A 103 2.65 8.44 9.20
N GLY A 104 2.46 8.84 7.96
CA GLY A 104 2.59 10.24 7.54
C GLY A 104 1.23 10.87 7.32
N PHE A 105 1.07 12.12 7.72
CA PHE A 105 -0.15 12.90 7.55
C PHE A 105 0.18 14.24 6.91
N ASN A 106 -0.25 14.43 5.68
CA ASN A 106 -0.01 15.66 4.93
C ASN A 106 -1.17 16.63 5.15
N LYS A 107 -1.02 17.52 6.13
CA LYS A 107 -2.11 18.27 6.75
C LYS A 107 -2.10 19.74 6.38
N GLU A 108 -3.23 20.23 5.90
CA GLU A 108 -3.58 21.64 5.73
C GLU A 108 -5.01 21.89 6.21
N PRO A 109 -5.41 23.15 6.47
CA PRO A 109 -6.81 23.41 6.77
C PRO A 109 -7.70 22.98 5.59
N PHE A 110 -8.64 22.09 5.85
CA PHE A 110 -9.60 21.58 4.86
C PHE A 110 -8.96 20.83 3.67
N SER A 111 -7.77 20.26 3.88
CA SER A 111 -7.13 19.46 2.84
C SER A 111 -6.07 18.53 3.44
N ASN A 112 -6.40 17.27 3.57
CA ASN A 112 -5.56 16.26 4.21
C ASN A 112 -5.64 14.93 3.50
N ASP A 113 -4.58 14.15 3.61
CA ASP A 113 -4.61 12.70 3.51
C ASP A 113 -3.44 12.11 4.30
N ALA A 114 -3.49 10.81 4.53
CA ALA A 114 -2.50 10.09 5.31
C ALA A 114 -2.01 8.85 4.57
N PHE A 115 -0.84 8.35 4.94
CA PHE A 115 -0.28 7.15 4.35
C PHE A 115 0.42 6.28 5.39
N LEU A 116 0.44 4.98 5.14
CA LEU A 116 1.28 4.03 5.88
C LEU A 116 2.73 4.16 5.41
N GLY A 117 3.67 4.46 6.32
CA GLY A 117 5.11 4.46 6.04
C GLY A 117 5.63 3.04 5.81
N ILE A 118 6.36 2.83 4.71
CA ILE A 118 6.97 1.55 4.36
C ILE A 118 8.46 1.61 4.71
N PRO A 119 8.98 0.67 5.53
CA PRO A 119 10.39 0.67 5.93
C PRO A 119 11.33 0.34 4.75
N CYS A 120 12.60 0.75 4.88
CA CYS A 120 13.59 0.66 3.81
C CYS A 120 13.90 -0.78 3.36
N ASP A 121 13.74 -1.77 4.23
CA ASP A 121 13.90 -3.19 3.90
C ASP A 121 12.70 -3.78 3.13
N ALA A 122 11.56 -3.08 3.15
CA ALA A 122 10.33 -3.49 2.50
C ALA A 122 9.99 -2.67 1.24
N ILE A 123 10.66 -1.57 0.94
CA ILE A 123 10.49 -0.87 -0.34
C ILE A 123 11.12 -1.67 -1.49
N GLY A 124 10.85 -1.29 -2.73
CA GLY A 124 11.38 -1.97 -3.91
C GLY A 124 11.91 -1.01 -4.97
N SER A 125 12.05 -1.51 -6.19
CA SER A 125 12.64 -0.77 -7.31
C SER A 125 11.74 -0.73 -8.55
N GLU A 126 10.50 -1.22 -8.46
CA GLU A 126 9.58 -1.30 -9.60
C GLU A 126 8.15 -1.00 -9.15
N TYR A 127 7.52 0.01 -9.77
CA TYR A 127 6.20 0.50 -9.36
C TYR A 127 5.34 0.90 -10.57
N TYR A 128 4.03 0.81 -10.42
CA TYR A 128 3.05 1.60 -11.16
C TYR A 128 2.28 2.44 -10.15
N VAL A 129 2.13 3.73 -10.42
CA VAL A 129 1.47 4.65 -9.49
C VAL A 129 0.00 4.81 -9.83
N THR A 130 -0.76 5.27 -8.83
CA THR A 130 -2.17 5.65 -8.98
C THR A 130 -2.37 7.06 -8.45
N ALA A 131 -3.25 7.81 -9.10
CA ALA A 131 -3.70 9.13 -8.69
C ALA A 131 -5.18 9.25 -9.06
N PHE A 132 -5.72 10.43 -9.15
CA PHE A 132 -7.04 10.68 -9.70
C PHE A 132 -6.99 11.77 -10.78
N LEU A 133 -8.00 11.83 -11.65
CA LEU A 133 -8.09 12.90 -12.64
C LEU A 133 -8.23 14.25 -11.92
N PRO A 134 -7.30 15.19 -12.13
CA PRO A 134 -7.36 16.47 -11.47
C PRO A 134 -8.60 17.27 -11.85
N SER A 135 -9.29 17.84 -10.86
CA SER A 135 -10.41 18.75 -11.07
C SER A 135 -10.04 20.21 -10.78
N PHE A 136 -9.05 20.47 -9.92
CA PHE A 136 -8.63 21.82 -9.53
C PHE A 136 -7.15 22.07 -9.74
N PHE A 137 -6.28 21.23 -9.17
CA PHE A 137 -4.83 21.37 -9.25
C PHE A 137 -4.24 20.27 -10.13
N LYS A 138 -3.24 19.54 -9.65
CA LYS A 138 -2.50 18.56 -10.43
C LYS A 138 -2.51 17.21 -9.75
N SER A 139 -2.42 16.13 -10.53
CA SER A 139 -1.94 14.85 -10.05
C SER A 139 -0.42 14.89 -9.88
N GLU A 140 0.11 14.10 -8.98
CA GLU A 140 1.53 14.15 -8.62
C GLU A 140 2.12 12.81 -8.26
N ILE A 141 3.43 12.71 -8.46
CA ILE A 141 4.28 11.58 -8.11
C ILE A 141 5.48 12.14 -7.36
N LEU A 142 5.79 11.58 -6.20
CA LEU A 142 7.01 11.88 -5.46
C LEU A 142 7.86 10.61 -5.34
N ILE A 143 9.15 10.74 -5.67
CA ILE A 143 10.14 9.68 -5.52
C ILE A 143 11.24 10.18 -4.60
N VAL A 144 11.59 9.38 -3.59
CA VAL A 144 12.66 9.70 -2.63
C VAL A 144 13.77 8.66 -2.77
N GLY A 145 14.98 9.14 -3.00
CA GLY A 145 16.18 8.29 -3.08
C GLY A 145 16.58 7.76 -1.71
N VAL A 146 16.97 6.49 -1.67
CA VAL A 146 17.48 5.82 -0.45
C VAL A 146 18.97 5.56 -0.53
N SER A 147 19.50 5.39 -1.72
CA SER A 147 20.92 5.16 -1.99
C SER A 147 21.49 6.22 -2.92
N ASN A 148 22.78 6.53 -2.76
CA ASN A 148 23.47 7.45 -3.67
C ASN A 148 23.63 6.83 -5.08
N GLY A 149 23.54 7.67 -6.10
CA GLY A 149 23.76 7.27 -7.47
C GLY A 149 22.68 6.38 -8.06
N THR A 150 21.45 6.40 -7.48
CA THR A 150 20.31 5.60 -7.96
C THR A 150 19.88 6.05 -9.35
N SER A 151 20.00 5.15 -10.34
CA SER A 151 19.49 5.36 -11.69
C SER A 151 17.97 5.16 -11.72
N LEU A 152 17.26 6.18 -12.16
CA LEU A 152 15.80 6.25 -12.17
C LEU A 152 15.28 6.38 -13.60
N GLN A 153 14.31 5.53 -13.94
CA GLN A 153 13.62 5.52 -15.23
C GLN A 153 12.11 5.60 -14.99
N ILE A 154 11.46 6.61 -15.54
CA ILE A 154 10.04 6.86 -15.38
C ILE A 154 9.40 6.87 -16.77
N LYS A 155 8.48 5.96 -17.04
CA LYS A 155 7.67 5.92 -18.25
C LYS A 155 6.29 6.46 -17.96
N LEU A 156 5.95 7.60 -18.53
CA LEU A 156 4.64 8.20 -18.35
C LEU A 156 3.54 7.31 -18.88
N SER A 157 2.41 7.29 -18.16
CA SER A 157 1.23 6.48 -18.48
C SER A 157 0.80 6.63 -19.93
N ALA A 158 0.38 5.53 -20.54
CA ALA A 158 -0.18 5.51 -21.89
C ALA A 158 -1.54 6.26 -21.97
N THR A 159 -2.22 6.44 -20.84
CA THR A 159 -3.50 7.15 -20.73
C THR A 159 -3.36 8.61 -20.32
N LEU A 160 -2.13 9.11 -20.12
CA LEU A 160 -1.89 10.50 -19.77
C LEU A 160 -2.26 11.43 -20.93
N GLU A 161 -3.27 12.25 -20.75
CA GLU A 161 -3.76 13.19 -21.78
C GLU A 161 -3.11 14.57 -21.72
N SER A 162 -2.20 14.81 -20.76
CA SER A 162 -1.52 16.06 -20.54
C SER A 162 0.00 15.88 -20.55
N LEU A 163 0.73 16.94 -20.27
CA LEU A 163 2.19 16.94 -20.26
C LEU A 163 2.74 16.97 -18.82
N VAL A 164 3.94 16.44 -18.66
CA VAL A 164 4.81 16.67 -17.51
C VAL A 164 5.96 17.59 -17.97
N TYR A 165 6.14 18.72 -17.30
CA TYR A 165 7.22 19.66 -17.57
C TYR A 165 8.36 19.39 -16.58
N PHE A 166 9.54 19.03 -17.06
CA PHE A 166 10.68 18.73 -16.21
C PHE A 166 12.01 19.13 -16.90
N HIS A 167 12.89 19.85 -16.22
CA HIS A 167 14.21 20.30 -16.69
C HIS A 167 14.19 20.94 -18.10
N GLY A 168 13.17 21.77 -18.36
CA GLY A 168 13.03 22.44 -19.66
C GLY A 168 12.47 21.56 -20.79
N GLY A 169 12.20 20.29 -20.53
CA GLY A 169 11.54 19.36 -21.44
C GLY A 169 10.05 19.22 -21.17
N ASN A 170 9.30 18.87 -22.22
CA ASN A 170 7.89 18.53 -22.19
C ASN A 170 7.76 17.04 -22.50
N PHE A 171 7.20 16.28 -21.57
CA PHE A 171 7.04 14.85 -21.69
C PHE A 171 5.56 14.49 -21.78
N SER A 172 5.21 13.69 -22.78
CA SER A 172 3.84 13.19 -23.00
C SER A 172 3.76 11.69 -22.69
N LYS A 173 2.57 11.12 -22.87
CA LYS A 173 2.31 9.69 -22.69
C LYS A 173 3.34 8.79 -23.37
N ASN A 174 3.68 7.69 -22.73
CA ASN A 174 4.68 6.70 -23.18
C ASN A 174 6.12 7.19 -23.25
N GLN A 175 6.42 8.44 -22.97
CA GLN A 175 7.80 8.95 -22.97
C GLN A 175 8.51 8.61 -21.65
N TRP A 176 9.83 8.49 -21.76
CA TRP A 176 10.72 8.18 -20.63
C TRP A 176 11.39 9.44 -20.11
N ILE A 177 11.44 9.57 -18.80
CA ILE A 177 12.27 10.52 -18.05
C ILE A 177 13.33 9.68 -17.35
N ASN A 178 14.61 9.95 -17.64
CA ASN A 178 15.74 9.24 -17.05
C ASN A 178 16.63 10.23 -16.31
N LEU A 179 17.00 9.91 -15.09
CA LEU A 179 17.89 10.72 -14.27
C LEU A 179 18.57 9.86 -13.20
N THR A 180 19.52 10.45 -12.50
CA THR A 180 20.15 9.86 -11.31
C THR A 180 19.78 10.71 -10.10
N ILE A 181 19.48 10.08 -8.98
CA ILE A 181 19.22 10.73 -7.70
C ILE A 181 20.11 10.11 -6.62
N ASP A 182 20.44 10.90 -5.63
CA ASP A 182 21.17 10.44 -4.45
C ASP A 182 20.23 10.16 -3.28
N ALA A 183 20.77 9.57 -2.22
CA ALA A 183 20.05 9.37 -0.98
C ALA A 183 19.45 10.70 -0.47
N TYR A 184 18.18 10.68 -0.09
CA TYR A 184 17.38 11.81 0.39
C TYR A 184 17.08 12.90 -0.65
N ASP A 185 17.46 12.72 -1.92
CA ASP A 185 16.91 13.53 -3.00
C ASP A 185 15.43 13.20 -3.19
N THR A 186 14.67 14.23 -3.54
CA THR A 186 13.22 14.15 -3.77
C THR A 186 12.90 14.68 -5.16
N LEU A 187 12.33 13.82 -6.00
CA LEU A 187 11.81 14.20 -7.31
C LEU A 187 10.29 14.24 -7.26
N GLN A 188 9.69 15.40 -7.45
CA GLN A 188 8.25 15.51 -7.69
C GLN A 188 7.97 15.82 -9.16
N LEU A 189 7.07 15.05 -9.76
CA LEU A 189 6.51 15.27 -11.09
C LEU A 189 5.02 15.55 -10.97
N GLN A 190 4.52 16.53 -11.70
CA GLN A 190 3.11 16.91 -11.69
C GLN A 190 2.56 17.03 -13.10
N SER A 191 1.27 16.71 -13.25
CA SER A 191 0.52 16.87 -14.50
C SER A 191 -0.90 17.38 -14.24
N THR A 192 -1.46 18.11 -15.20
CA THR A 192 -2.90 18.43 -15.23
C THR A 192 -3.75 17.27 -15.75
N GLY A 193 -3.15 16.15 -16.17
CA GLY A 193 -3.80 14.89 -16.49
C GLY A 193 -3.64 13.86 -15.36
N ASP A 194 -4.27 12.72 -15.50
CA ASP A 194 -4.18 11.60 -14.55
C ASP A 194 -2.90 10.80 -14.79
N VAL A 195 -2.00 10.76 -13.82
CA VAL A 195 -0.72 10.03 -13.90
C VAL A 195 -0.84 8.54 -13.60
N THR A 196 -2.04 8.02 -13.32
CA THR A 196 -2.28 6.59 -13.04
C THR A 196 -1.72 5.71 -14.16
N GLY A 197 -1.00 4.66 -13.79
CA GLY A 197 -0.34 3.76 -14.73
C GLY A 197 1.06 4.22 -15.16
N THR A 198 1.58 5.32 -14.63
CA THR A 198 2.99 5.70 -14.82
C THR A 198 3.88 4.67 -14.15
N TYR A 199 4.84 4.15 -14.92
CA TYR A 199 5.80 3.13 -14.51
C TYR A 199 7.10 3.76 -14.03
N ILE A 200 7.61 3.26 -12.90
CA ILE A 200 8.85 3.70 -12.28
C ILE A 200 9.74 2.48 -12.08
N ARG A 201 10.99 2.59 -12.52
CA ARG A 201 12.02 1.58 -12.30
C ARG A 201 13.32 2.24 -11.85
N SER A 202 14.00 1.59 -10.90
CA SER A 202 15.31 2.01 -10.41
C SER A 202 16.24 0.82 -10.23
N ASP A 203 17.54 1.06 -10.18
CA ASP A 203 18.57 0.04 -9.92
C ASP A 203 18.77 -0.22 -8.40
N HIS A 204 18.39 0.74 -7.55
CA HIS A 204 18.31 0.59 -6.10
C HIS A 204 16.89 0.89 -5.63
N PRO A 205 16.45 0.38 -4.46
CA PRO A 205 15.13 0.67 -3.91
C PRO A 205 14.90 2.18 -3.71
N VAL A 206 13.66 2.63 -3.94
CA VAL A 206 13.22 4.01 -3.76
C VAL A 206 11.87 4.05 -3.06
N SER A 207 11.61 5.09 -2.27
CA SER A 207 10.26 5.35 -1.76
C SER A 207 9.44 6.11 -2.79
N VAL A 208 8.23 5.63 -3.09
CA VAL A 208 7.35 6.21 -4.12
C VAL A 208 6.02 6.58 -3.49
N PHE A 209 5.59 7.81 -3.73
CA PHE A 209 4.28 8.33 -3.32
C PHE A 209 3.56 8.88 -4.54
N SER A 210 2.24 8.83 -4.55
CA SER A 210 1.45 9.56 -5.54
C SER A 210 0.04 9.89 -5.04
N GLY A 211 -0.59 10.79 -5.76
CA GLY A 211 -1.92 11.29 -5.46
C GLY A 211 -2.21 12.59 -6.20
N ASN A 212 -2.84 13.53 -5.51
CA ASN A 212 -3.24 14.83 -6.08
C ASN A 212 -3.02 15.95 -5.07
N VAL A 213 -2.55 17.11 -5.55
CA VAL A 213 -2.45 18.32 -4.73
C VAL A 213 -3.81 18.68 -4.10
N LEU A 214 -4.86 18.67 -4.91
CA LEU A 214 -6.27 18.84 -4.51
C LEU A 214 -7.16 18.37 -5.66
N THR A 215 -8.08 17.47 -5.41
CA THR A 215 -9.04 17.02 -6.42
C THR A 215 -10.36 16.56 -5.79
N ALA A 216 -11.46 16.71 -6.52
CA ALA A 216 -12.70 16.02 -6.21
C ALA A 216 -12.69 14.62 -6.82
N VAL A 217 -13.22 13.64 -6.09
CA VAL A 217 -13.49 12.30 -6.60
C VAL A 217 -14.98 12.18 -6.85
N GLY A 218 -15.37 12.20 -8.13
CA GLY A 218 -16.76 12.38 -8.52
C GLY A 218 -17.18 13.85 -8.45
N ASN A 219 -18.41 14.12 -8.03
CA ASN A 219 -18.98 15.46 -7.96
C ASN A 219 -19.06 15.92 -6.49
N GLY A 220 -18.35 16.97 -6.13
CA GLY A 220 -18.43 17.52 -4.77
C GLY A 220 -17.20 18.27 -4.32
N THR A 221 -16.91 18.16 -3.05
CA THR A 221 -15.77 18.77 -2.39
C THR A 221 -14.47 18.11 -2.81
N ALA A 222 -13.33 18.76 -2.57
CA ALA A 222 -12.02 18.30 -3.00
C ALA A 222 -11.08 18.20 -1.81
N ASP A 223 -10.20 17.20 -1.85
CA ASP A 223 -9.16 17.01 -0.86
C ASP A 223 -7.80 16.71 -1.52
N HIS A 224 -6.74 16.78 -0.74
CA HIS A 224 -5.46 16.19 -1.06
C HIS A 224 -5.58 14.67 -1.11
N LEU A 225 -4.89 14.02 -2.02
CA LEU A 225 -4.80 12.55 -2.06
C LEU A 225 -3.33 12.16 -1.97
N ALA A 226 -2.99 11.26 -1.06
CA ALA A 226 -1.60 10.85 -0.85
C ALA A 226 -1.46 9.46 -0.26
N GLU A 227 -0.74 8.58 -0.97
CA GLU A 227 -0.36 7.27 -0.46
C GLU A 227 1.09 6.92 -0.80
N GLN A 228 1.76 6.16 0.08
CA GLN A 228 3.01 5.51 -0.24
C GLN A 228 2.73 4.17 -0.94
N HIS A 229 3.33 3.98 -2.11
CA HIS A 229 3.10 2.79 -2.93
C HIS A 229 3.97 1.61 -2.52
N VAL A 230 3.39 0.41 -2.57
CA VAL A 230 4.14 -0.85 -2.51
C VAL A 230 4.63 -1.24 -3.90
N SER A 231 5.84 -1.80 -3.97
CA SER A 231 6.44 -2.25 -5.23
C SER A 231 5.71 -3.47 -5.81
N VAL A 232 5.82 -3.64 -7.13
CA VAL A 232 5.12 -4.69 -7.91
C VAL A 232 5.32 -6.09 -7.34
N ASP A 233 6.48 -6.41 -6.75
CA ASP A 233 6.78 -7.71 -6.15
C ASP A 233 5.90 -8.05 -4.92
N LYS A 234 5.17 -7.06 -4.37
CA LYS A 234 4.26 -7.21 -3.22
C LYS A 234 2.78 -7.15 -3.60
N TRP A 235 2.48 -7.01 -4.89
CA TRP A 235 1.09 -6.99 -5.35
C TRP A 235 0.46 -8.38 -5.23
N GLY A 236 -0.78 -8.44 -4.76
CA GLY A 236 -1.54 -9.69 -4.60
C GLY A 236 -2.49 -9.95 -5.77
N LYS A 237 -3.24 -11.04 -5.62
CA LYS A 237 -4.25 -11.48 -6.58
C LYS A 237 -5.65 -11.53 -6.00
N VAL A 238 -5.76 -11.43 -4.68
CA VAL A 238 -7.03 -11.51 -3.97
C VAL A 238 -7.18 -10.32 -3.05
N TYR A 239 -8.25 -9.57 -3.23
CA TYR A 239 -8.60 -8.41 -2.40
C TYR A 239 -10.04 -8.54 -1.92
N ALA A 240 -10.32 -7.99 -0.75
CA ALA A 240 -11.65 -7.83 -0.22
C ALA A 240 -11.92 -6.35 0.07
N THR A 241 -13.11 -5.86 -0.28
CA THR A 241 -13.48 -4.46 -0.14
C THR A 241 -14.63 -4.30 0.83
N VAL A 242 -14.47 -3.38 1.77
CA VAL A 242 -15.50 -2.96 2.71
C VAL A 242 -15.94 -1.55 2.33
N PRO A 243 -17.24 -1.27 2.19
CA PRO A 243 -17.74 0.09 1.97
C PRO A 243 -17.29 1.03 3.09
N ILE A 244 -16.92 2.25 2.74
CA ILE A 244 -16.55 3.25 3.73
C ILE A 244 -17.79 3.64 4.57
N PRO A 245 -17.67 3.61 5.92
CA PRO A 245 -18.79 3.90 6.83
C PRO A 245 -19.39 5.28 6.60
N GLU A 246 -20.71 5.38 6.76
CA GLU A 246 -21.51 6.61 6.64
C GLU A 246 -21.44 7.33 5.28
N ARG A 247 -20.86 6.70 4.27
CA ARG A 247 -20.94 7.15 2.88
C ARG A 247 -22.19 6.58 2.22
N VAL A 248 -22.92 7.43 1.49
CA VAL A 248 -24.16 7.05 0.77
C VAL A 248 -23.99 7.07 -0.75
N VAL A 249 -22.85 7.58 -1.21
CA VAL A 249 -22.54 7.73 -2.64
C VAL A 249 -21.65 6.61 -3.17
N GLY A 250 -21.15 5.75 -2.28
CA GLY A 250 -20.23 4.66 -2.63
C GLY A 250 -18.79 5.12 -2.83
N ASP A 251 -17.99 4.25 -3.45
CA ASP A 251 -16.55 4.42 -3.64
C ASP A 251 -16.14 4.05 -5.06
N PHE A 252 -15.07 4.68 -5.58
CA PHE A 252 -14.40 4.17 -6.77
C PHE A 252 -13.26 3.24 -6.40
N PHE A 253 -13.13 2.17 -7.17
CA PHE A 253 -12.00 1.24 -7.09
C PHE A 253 -11.23 1.26 -8.40
N ARG A 254 -9.92 1.43 -8.31
CA ARG A 254 -9.01 1.30 -9.45
C ARG A 254 -8.20 0.02 -9.34
N PHE A 255 -8.08 -0.65 -10.47
CA PHE A 255 -7.33 -1.89 -10.65
C PHE A 255 -6.23 -1.62 -11.66
N VAL A 256 -4.97 -1.81 -11.29
CA VAL A 256 -3.82 -1.61 -12.19
C VAL A 256 -3.13 -2.95 -12.41
N ALA A 257 -2.81 -3.29 -13.66
CA ALA A 257 -2.09 -4.51 -14.02
C ALA A 257 -0.58 -4.27 -14.11
N SER A 258 0.21 -5.23 -13.64
CA SER A 258 1.66 -5.28 -13.85
C SER A 258 2.07 -6.17 -15.03
N GLU A 259 1.17 -7.02 -15.51
CA GLU A 259 1.40 -7.99 -16.59
C GLU A 259 0.33 -7.87 -17.68
N PRO A 260 0.65 -8.21 -18.95
CA PRO A 260 -0.33 -8.13 -20.05
C PRO A 260 -1.41 -9.21 -19.90
N ASN A 261 -2.61 -8.91 -20.46
CA ASN A 261 -3.75 -9.81 -20.46
C ASN A 261 -4.10 -10.32 -19.05
N THR A 262 -4.20 -9.39 -18.08
CA THR A 262 -4.62 -9.68 -16.73
C THR A 262 -6.13 -9.74 -16.62
N HIS A 263 -6.66 -10.89 -16.21
CA HIS A 263 -8.09 -11.13 -16.03
C HIS A 263 -8.45 -10.89 -14.57
N ILE A 264 -9.46 -10.05 -14.35
CA ILE A 264 -9.95 -9.69 -13.01
C ILE A 264 -11.42 -10.08 -12.93
N THR A 265 -11.81 -10.74 -11.85
CA THR A 265 -13.19 -11.07 -11.51
C THR A 265 -13.57 -10.37 -10.22
N ILE A 266 -14.69 -9.67 -10.27
CA ILE A 266 -15.30 -8.98 -9.12
C ILE A 266 -16.56 -9.78 -8.75
N GLN A 267 -16.62 -10.25 -7.51
CA GLN A 267 -17.80 -10.95 -6.98
C GLN A 267 -18.22 -10.25 -5.69
N GLY A 268 -19.44 -9.75 -5.65
CA GLY A 268 -19.93 -8.95 -4.54
C GLY A 268 -21.38 -9.27 -4.14
N LEU A 269 -21.72 -8.77 -2.96
CA LEU A 269 -23.11 -8.68 -2.47
C LEU A 269 -23.43 -7.21 -2.26
N ASP A 270 -24.39 -6.70 -3.00
CA ASP A 270 -24.94 -5.34 -2.87
C ASP A 270 -26.34 -5.43 -2.30
N ASN A 271 -26.52 -5.03 -1.02
CA ASN A 271 -27.78 -5.27 -0.29
C ASN A 271 -28.24 -6.74 -0.39
N SER A 272 -27.31 -7.69 -0.25
CA SER A 272 -27.52 -9.13 -0.41
C SER A 272 -27.85 -9.59 -1.84
N ILE A 273 -27.80 -8.70 -2.83
CA ILE A 273 -28.00 -9.06 -4.25
C ILE A 273 -26.63 -9.42 -4.85
N PRO A 274 -26.48 -10.64 -5.38
CA PRO A 274 -25.22 -11.04 -5.99
C PRO A 274 -24.87 -10.19 -7.22
N HIS A 275 -23.61 -9.76 -7.25
CA HIS A 275 -23.00 -9.07 -8.39
C HIS A 275 -21.78 -9.84 -8.87
N THR A 276 -21.64 -10.01 -10.17
CA THR A 276 -20.42 -10.61 -10.75
C THR A 276 -20.05 -9.86 -12.03
N GLU A 277 -18.81 -9.44 -12.12
CA GLU A 277 -18.24 -8.77 -13.29
C GLU A 277 -16.84 -9.32 -13.59
N THR A 278 -16.47 -9.39 -14.86
CA THR A 278 -15.11 -9.70 -15.30
C THR A 278 -14.58 -8.59 -16.20
N LEU A 279 -13.29 -8.30 -16.09
CA LEU A 279 -12.60 -7.34 -16.95
C LEU A 279 -11.20 -7.84 -17.29
N VAL A 280 -10.63 -7.33 -18.38
CA VAL A 280 -9.29 -7.68 -18.85
C VAL A 280 -8.48 -6.41 -19.04
N LEU A 281 -7.29 -6.37 -18.45
CA LEU A 281 -6.31 -5.33 -18.65
C LEU A 281 -5.23 -5.85 -19.61
N LEU A 282 -5.14 -5.24 -20.80
CA LEU A 282 -4.38 -5.79 -21.92
C LEU A 282 -2.86 -5.62 -21.78
N GLU A 283 -2.42 -4.49 -21.23
CA GLU A 283 -1.00 -4.12 -21.16
C GLU A 283 -0.60 -3.77 -19.71
N PRO A 284 0.68 -3.93 -19.34
CA PRO A 284 1.19 -3.44 -18.07
C PRO A 284 0.98 -1.93 -17.92
N GLY A 285 0.53 -1.50 -16.75
CA GLY A 285 0.15 -0.12 -16.46
C GLY A 285 -1.25 0.26 -16.94
N ASN A 286 -1.96 -0.63 -17.68
CA ASN A 286 -3.38 -0.42 -17.93
C ASN A 286 -4.15 -0.52 -16.60
N TRP A 287 -5.21 0.26 -16.51
CA TRP A 287 -6.07 0.30 -15.36
C TRP A 287 -7.55 0.41 -15.74
N ALA A 288 -8.40 -0.01 -14.83
CA ALA A 288 -9.84 0.15 -14.93
C ALA A 288 -10.37 0.75 -13.62
N GLN A 289 -11.49 1.45 -13.69
CA GLN A 289 -12.20 2.00 -12.55
C GLN A 289 -13.61 1.44 -12.49
N ARG A 290 -14.08 1.10 -11.27
CA ARG A 290 -15.46 0.70 -11.02
C ARG A 290 -16.01 1.48 -9.83
N HIS A 291 -17.29 1.76 -9.91
CA HIS A 291 -18.07 2.32 -8.82
C HIS A 291 -18.75 1.18 -8.06
N PHE A 292 -18.49 1.09 -6.75
CA PHE A 292 -19.21 0.20 -5.85
C PHE A 292 -20.14 1.05 -4.99
N SER A 293 -21.36 0.54 -4.77
CA SER A 293 -22.32 1.20 -3.89
C SER A 293 -21.84 1.16 -2.43
N SER A 294 -22.42 2.00 -1.59
CA SER A 294 -22.13 2.03 -0.14
C SER A 294 -22.60 0.79 0.65
N SER A 295 -23.16 -0.20 -0.02
CA SER A 295 -23.60 -1.47 0.54
C SER A 295 -22.90 -2.69 -0.08
N MET A 296 -21.96 -2.48 -1.01
CA MET A 296 -21.33 -3.57 -1.75
C MET A 296 -20.07 -4.08 -1.05
N TYR A 297 -20.12 -5.30 -0.54
CA TYR A 297 -18.99 -6.09 -0.06
C TYR A 297 -18.53 -7.02 -1.19
N ALA A 298 -17.27 -6.94 -1.59
CA ALA A 298 -16.81 -7.68 -2.77
C ALA A 298 -15.43 -8.31 -2.59
N PHE A 299 -15.26 -9.50 -3.19
CA PHE A 299 -13.97 -10.05 -3.54
C PHE A 299 -13.56 -9.63 -4.93
N ILE A 300 -12.29 -9.32 -5.08
CA ILE A 300 -11.63 -9.04 -6.35
C ILE A 300 -10.54 -10.09 -6.49
N THR A 301 -10.65 -10.94 -7.51
CA THR A 301 -9.67 -11.99 -7.80
C THR A 301 -9.06 -11.76 -9.16
N SER A 302 -7.79 -12.09 -9.34
CA SER A 302 -7.11 -11.98 -10.63
C SER A 302 -6.18 -13.17 -10.89
N ASP A 303 -5.95 -13.48 -12.16
CA ASP A 303 -5.01 -14.52 -12.58
C ASP A 303 -3.54 -14.08 -12.39
N LYS A 304 -3.28 -12.77 -12.38
CA LYS A 304 -1.97 -12.15 -12.18
C LYS A 304 -2.04 -11.09 -11.09
N ALA A 305 -0.88 -10.68 -10.58
CA ALA A 305 -0.80 -9.64 -9.57
C ALA A 305 -1.37 -8.32 -10.07
N ILE A 306 -2.21 -7.69 -9.25
CA ILE A 306 -2.81 -6.37 -9.50
C ILE A 306 -2.59 -5.44 -8.32
N TYR A 307 -2.79 -4.14 -8.55
CA TYR A 307 -2.83 -3.13 -7.52
C TYR A 307 -4.25 -2.59 -7.40
N VAL A 308 -4.75 -2.51 -6.18
CA VAL A 308 -6.13 -2.07 -5.93
C VAL A 308 -6.13 -0.87 -5.00
N VAL A 309 -6.78 0.20 -5.45
CA VAL A 309 -6.92 1.44 -4.68
C VAL A 309 -8.39 1.81 -4.58
N GLN A 310 -8.85 2.09 -3.38
CA GLN A 310 -10.18 2.60 -3.06
C GLN A 310 -10.11 4.12 -2.94
N TYR A 311 -11.03 4.80 -3.59
CA TYR A 311 -11.22 6.24 -3.48
C TYR A 311 -12.61 6.50 -2.91
N SER A 312 -12.69 7.15 -1.77
CA SER A 312 -13.98 7.62 -1.27
C SER A 312 -14.50 8.74 -2.16
N LEU A 313 -15.78 8.68 -2.55
CA LEU A 313 -16.37 9.74 -3.34
C LEU A 313 -16.62 10.99 -2.51
N SER A 314 -16.42 12.16 -3.12
CA SER A 314 -16.84 13.44 -2.56
C SER A 314 -18.34 13.43 -2.25
N GLN A 315 -18.73 13.91 -1.06
CA GLN A 315 -20.13 13.89 -0.60
C GLN A 315 -20.57 15.27 -0.13
N VAL A 316 -21.59 15.87 -0.78
CA VAL A 316 -21.98 17.28 -0.58
C VAL A 316 -23.20 17.46 0.33
N ASN A 317 -24.03 16.43 0.52
CA ASN A 317 -25.24 16.49 1.33
C ASN A 317 -25.03 15.77 2.65
N ARG A 318 -26.01 15.79 3.55
CA ARG A 318 -25.99 15.18 4.89
C ARG A 318 -24.73 14.37 5.18
N ASN A 319 -23.88 14.82 6.09
CA ASN A 319 -22.55 14.29 6.35
C ASN A 319 -21.54 14.63 5.21
N MET A 320 -21.33 15.92 4.97
CA MET A 320 -20.26 16.34 4.04
C MET A 320 -18.94 15.66 4.39
N ALA A 321 -18.33 15.06 3.39
CA ALA A 321 -17.07 14.39 3.55
C ALA A 321 -16.28 14.48 2.25
N ASP A 322 -15.03 14.83 2.36
CA ASP A 322 -14.09 14.95 1.26
C ASP A 322 -13.61 13.58 0.78
N PRO A 323 -12.98 13.47 -0.37
CA PRO A 323 -12.43 12.21 -0.84
C PRO A 323 -11.14 11.86 -0.09
N SER A 324 -10.80 10.57 -0.07
CA SER A 324 -9.50 10.03 0.33
C SER A 324 -9.06 8.94 -0.61
N MET A 325 -7.78 8.63 -0.60
CA MET A 325 -7.16 7.57 -1.40
C MET A 325 -6.61 6.50 -0.47
N ILE A 326 -6.99 5.23 -0.68
CA ILE A 326 -6.62 4.13 0.20
C ILE A 326 -6.03 2.99 -0.64
N VAL A 327 -4.76 2.70 -0.45
CA VAL A 327 -4.13 1.50 -0.99
C VAL A 327 -4.60 0.29 -0.21
N LEU A 328 -5.34 -0.61 -0.87
CA LEU A 328 -5.85 -1.79 -0.21
C LEU A 328 -4.77 -2.87 -0.08
N PRO A 329 -4.59 -3.46 1.12
CA PRO A 329 -3.73 -4.62 1.27
C PRO A 329 -4.37 -5.84 0.59
N PRO A 330 -3.62 -6.61 -0.22
CA PRO A 330 -4.11 -7.89 -0.71
C PRO A 330 -4.24 -8.89 0.45
N MET A 331 -5.17 -9.82 0.34
CA MET A 331 -5.44 -10.80 1.40
C MET A 331 -4.23 -11.68 1.73
N GLU A 332 -3.34 -11.89 0.76
CA GLU A 332 -2.08 -12.61 0.91
C GLU A 332 -1.09 -11.90 1.87
N LEU A 333 -1.29 -10.60 2.09
CA LEU A 333 -0.43 -9.77 2.95
C LEU A 333 -1.12 -9.36 4.27
N TYR A 334 -2.24 -9.97 4.62
CA TYR A 334 -2.89 -9.74 5.91
C TYR A 334 -2.01 -10.14 7.08
N SER A 335 -2.19 -9.49 8.23
CA SER A 335 -1.40 -9.70 9.45
C SER A 335 -2.29 -10.11 10.63
N PRO A 336 -1.77 -10.81 11.64
CA PRO A 336 -2.53 -11.16 12.83
C PRO A 336 -2.64 -10.01 13.86
N ASN A 337 -1.94 -8.91 13.64
CA ASN A 337 -1.96 -7.75 14.54
C ASN A 337 -1.56 -6.46 13.85
N TYR A 338 -2.13 -5.36 14.32
CA TYR A 338 -1.86 -3.99 13.89
C TYR A 338 -1.82 -3.05 15.10
N VAL A 339 -0.93 -2.07 15.06
CA VAL A 339 -0.88 -0.97 16.03
C VAL A 339 -0.91 0.34 15.27
N PHE A 340 -1.87 1.21 15.58
CA PHE A 340 -2.05 2.48 14.89
C PHE A 340 -2.68 3.53 15.82
N THR A 341 -2.75 4.77 15.36
CA THR A 341 -3.46 5.87 16.03
C THR A 341 -4.43 6.55 15.09
N THR A 342 -5.48 7.13 15.66
CA THR A 342 -6.35 8.06 14.94
C THR A 342 -5.69 9.45 14.91
N PRO A 343 -5.50 10.07 13.73
CA PRO A 343 -5.01 11.43 13.63
C PRO A 343 -5.97 12.46 14.25
N ARG A 344 -5.45 13.66 14.52
CA ARG A 344 -6.24 14.81 14.97
C ARG A 344 -6.55 15.74 13.82
N SER A 345 -7.82 16.14 13.68
CA SER A 345 -8.23 17.15 12.71
C SER A 345 -7.59 18.51 13.01
N ALA A 346 -7.34 19.31 11.97
CA ALA A 346 -6.92 20.69 12.09
C ALA A 346 -8.07 21.62 12.50
N SER A 347 -9.30 21.25 12.18
CA SER A 347 -10.49 22.09 12.28
C SER A 347 -11.55 21.57 13.25
N GLY A 348 -11.30 20.45 13.95
CA GLY A 348 -12.27 19.86 14.88
C GLY A 348 -11.92 18.46 15.34
N SER A 349 -12.77 17.49 15.09
CA SER A 349 -12.57 16.07 15.37
C SER A 349 -12.88 15.23 14.13
N TYR A 350 -12.27 14.07 14.03
CA TYR A 350 -12.65 13.04 13.07
C TYR A 350 -13.63 12.05 13.70
N ASP A 351 -14.66 11.67 12.92
CA ASP A 351 -15.34 10.42 13.12
C ASP A 351 -14.48 9.33 12.48
N SER A 352 -13.80 8.55 13.30
CA SER A 352 -12.82 7.56 12.85
C SER A 352 -13.38 6.14 12.93
N TYR A 353 -12.99 5.28 11.99
CA TYR A 353 -13.47 3.91 11.87
C TYR A 353 -12.31 2.97 11.53
N PHE A 354 -12.26 1.86 12.24
CA PHE A 354 -11.46 0.72 11.82
C PHE A 354 -12.33 -0.22 11.00
N MET A 355 -12.00 -0.40 9.74
CA MET A 355 -12.65 -1.32 8.80
C MET A 355 -11.82 -2.60 8.73
N PHE A 356 -12.47 -3.76 8.75
CA PHE A 356 -11.76 -5.03 8.77
C PHE A 356 -12.39 -6.09 7.86
N VAL A 357 -11.55 -7.08 7.49
CA VAL A 357 -11.94 -8.31 6.80
C VAL A 357 -11.27 -9.47 7.50
N VAL A 358 -12.04 -10.47 7.91
CA VAL A 358 -11.57 -11.64 8.64
C VAL A 358 -12.34 -12.89 8.22
N LYS A 359 -11.77 -14.09 8.38
CA LYS A 359 -12.56 -15.32 8.24
C LYS A 359 -13.68 -15.36 9.27
N ASN A 360 -14.86 -15.77 8.83
CA ASN A 360 -16.05 -15.81 9.68
C ASN A 360 -15.82 -16.65 10.97
N VAL A 361 -15.11 -17.77 10.83
CA VAL A 361 -14.77 -18.65 11.96
C VAL A 361 -13.75 -18.04 12.95
N ASP A 362 -13.01 -17.03 12.53
CA ASP A 362 -11.96 -16.37 13.32
C ASP A 362 -12.44 -15.04 13.95
N LEU A 363 -13.66 -14.59 13.63
CA LEU A 363 -14.19 -13.30 14.11
C LEU A 363 -14.17 -13.16 15.64
N ASP A 364 -14.61 -14.19 16.35
CA ASP A 364 -14.67 -14.19 17.82
C ASP A 364 -13.28 -14.08 18.48
N GLY A 365 -12.22 -14.36 17.72
CA GLY A 365 -10.85 -14.23 18.18
C GLY A 365 -10.28 -12.81 18.12
N MET A 366 -10.96 -11.88 17.46
CA MET A 366 -10.51 -10.49 17.30
C MET A 366 -10.54 -9.73 18.64
N ARG A 367 -9.48 -8.96 18.88
CA ARG A 367 -9.31 -8.13 20.10
C ARG A 367 -8.92 -6.72 19.73
N ILE A 368 -9.45 -5.76 20.47
CA ILE A 368 -9.09 -4.34 20.44
C ILE A 368 -8.64 -3.91 21.83
N ASN A 369 -7.41 -3.45 21.97
CA ASN A 369 -6.79 -3.06 23.24
C ASN A 369 -6.96 -4.14 24.33
N GLY A 370 -6.86 -5.42 23.94
CA GLY A 370 -7.00 -6.58 24.80
C GLY A 370 -8.44 -7.05 25.08
N GLY A 371 -9.45 -6.22 24.84
CA GLY A 371 -10.88 -6.59 24.92
C GLY A 371 -11.41 -7.25 23.63
N PRO A 372 -12.59 -7.91 23.64
CA PRO A 372 -13.21 -8.42 22.43
C PRO A 372 -13.54 -7.27 21.46
N LEU A 373 -13.39 -7.54 20.16
CA LEU A 373 -13.84 -6.61 19.13
C LEU A 373 -15.35 -6.79 18.96
N ASN A 374 -16.13 -5.81 19.43
CA ASN A 374 -17.57 -5.82 19.31
C ASN A 374 -17.99 -4.89 18.17
N SER A 375 -18.45 -5.45 17.07
CA SER A 375 -19.06 -4.72 15.97
C SER A 375 -20.50 -5.18 15.78
N THR A 376 -21.39 -4.24 15.53
CA THR A 376 -22.79 -4.52 15.12
C THR A 376 -22.95 -4.49 13.61
N ASP A 377 -21.97 -3.93 12.91
CA ASP A 377 -21.99 -3.71 11.47
C ASP A 377 -21.06 -4.71 10.78
N ILE A 378 -21.51 -5.97 10.71
CA ILE A 378 -20.79 -7.10 10.14
C ILE A 378 -21.61 -7.67 8.99
N TRP A 379 -20.97 -7.87 7.84
CA TRP A 379 -21.57 -8.36 6.62
C TRP A 379 -20.78 -9.53 6.03
N GLU A 380 -21.49 -10.50 5.50
CA GLU A 380 -20.86 -11.63 4.83
C GLU A 380 -20.43 -11.26 3.41
N PHE A 381 -19.28 -11.77 3.03
CA PHE A 381 -18.84 -11.79 1.63
C PHE A 381 -19.49 -12.94 0.86
N PRO A 382 -19.49 -12.92 -0.49
CA PRO A 382 -19.95 -14.05 -1.29
C PRO A 382 -19.34 -15.37 -0.81
N GLY A 383 -20.19 -16.36 -0.53
CA GLY A 383 -19.76 -17.68 -0.04
C GLY A 383 -19.65 -17.82 1.47
N GLY A 384 -19.78 -16.75 2.27
CA GLY A 384 -19.86 -16.78 3.73
C GLY A 384 -18.58 -17.21 4.48
N GLU A 385 -17.47 -17.48 3.77
CA GLU A 385 -16.19 -17.83 4.41
C GLU A 385 -15.56 -16.63 5.14
N TYR A 386 -15.77 -15.43 4.64
CA TYR A 386 -15.26 -14.19 5.20
C TYR A 386 -16.39 -13.25 5.57
N VAL A 387 -16.11 -12.44 6.57
CA VAL A 387 -16.93 -11.31 6.98
C VAL A 387 -16.10 -10.04 6.94
N GLY A 388 -16.77 -8.92 6.69
CA GLY A 388 -16.19 -7.60 6.80
C GLY A 388 -17.10 -6.70 7.62
N GLY A 389 -16.53 -5.66 8.18
CA GLY A 389 -17.28 -4.71 8.97
C GLY A 389 -16.43 -3.55 9.41
N TYR A 390 -16.98 -2.74 10.29
CA TYR A 390 -16.27 -1.63 10.90
C TYR A 390 -16.67 -1.41 12.36
N ILE A 391 -15.80 -0.73 13.08
CA ILE A 391 -16.07 -0.23 14.44
C ILE A 391 -15.75 1.26 14.49
N PRO A 392 -16.58 2.08 15.12
CA PRO A 392 -16.25 3.47 15.41
C PRO A 392 -15.13 3.53 16.46
N LEU A 393 -14.22 4.49 16.28
CA LEU A 393 -13.09 4.72 17.15
C LEU A 393 -13.14 6.12 17.74
N VAL A 394 -12.82 6.26 19.01
CA VAL A 394 -12.50 7.57 19.60
C VAL A 394 -11.02 7.92 19.30
N GLU A 395 -10.65 9.18 19.48
CA GLU A 395 -9.24 9.60 19.35
C GLU A 395 -8.36 8.77 20.32
N GLY A 396 -7.30 8.14 19.80
CA GLY A 396 -6.40 7.33 20.60
C GLY A 396 -5.56 6.34 19.82
N THR A 397 -4.78 5.56 20.56
CA THR A 397 -3.95 4.47 20.05
C THR A 397 -4.67 3.14 20.18
N TYR A 398 -4.52 2.31 19.18
CA TYR A 398 -5.19 1.02 19.08
C TYR A 398 -4.20 -0.09 18.78
N ASP A 399 -4.34 -1.17 19.54
CA ASP A 399 -3.72 -2.47 19.30
C ASP A 399 -4.86 -3.43 18.92
N ILE A 400 -4.92 -3.81 17.65
CA ILE A 400 -5.90 -4.76 17.17
C ILE A 400 -5.17 -6.04 16.78
N ARG A 401 -5.61 -7.16 17.37
CA ARG A 401 -4.96 -8.45 17.17
C ARG A 401 -5.97 -9.60 17.18
N HIS A 402 -5.58 -10.72 16.59
CA HIS A 402 -6.26 -11.97 16.81
C HIS A 402 -5.60 -12.74 17.98
N ILE A 403 -6.39 -13.47 18.78
CA ILE A 403 -5.87 -14.29 19.89
C ILE A 403 -4.92 -15.40 19.42
N SER A 404 -5.11 -15.88 18.19
CA SER A 404 -4.24 -16.83 17.52
C SER A 404 -3.30 -16.12 16.56
N PRO A 405 -1.98 -16.28 16.67
CA PRO A 405 -1.02 -15.58 15.81
C PRO A 405 -0.99 -16.09 14.35
N ILE A 406 -1.67 -17.20 14.07
CA ILE A 406 -1.79 -17.74 12.69
C ILE A 406 -3.04 -17.23 11.97
N CYS A 407 -4.03 -16.70 12.67
CA CYS A 407 -5.23 -16.12 12.06
C CYS A 407 -4.95 -14.68 11.67
N VAL A 408 -5.06 -14.40 10.37
CA VAL A 408 -4.76 -13.09 9.79
C VAL A 408 -6.03 -12.38 9.37
N PHE A 409 -6.01 -11.05 9.38
CA PHE A 409 -7.11 -10.21 8.96
C PHE A 409 -6.60 -8.95 8.26
N GLY A 410 -7.42 -8.32 7.43
CA GLY A 410 -7.13 -7.02 6.83
C GLY A 410 -7.68 -5.88 7.68
N GLY A 411 -7.00 -4.75 7.67
CA GLY A 411 -7.41 -3.56 8.37
C GLY A 411 -7.16 -2.28 7.58
N VAL A 412 -8.14 -1.39 7.61
CA VAL A 412 -8.07 -0.03 7.06
C VAL A 412 -8.58 0.93 8.12
N LEU A 413 -7.84 2.01 8.33
CA LEU A 413 -8.30 3.14 9.12
C LEU A 413 -8.86 4.20 8.18
N TYR A 414 -10.02 4.72 8.53
CA TYR A 414 -10.70 5.79 7.83
C TYR A 414 -11.22 6.81 8.83
N GLY A 415 -11.16 8.09 8.49
CA GLY A 415 -11.75 9.15 9.30
C GLY A 415 -12.26 10.29 8.46
N LYS A 416 -13.41 10.86 8.86
CA LYS A 416 -14.00 12.03 8.23
C LYS A 416 -14.16 13.15 9.27
N GLY A 417 -13.86 14.35 8.86
CA GLY A 417 -14.07 15.59 9.61
C GLY A 417 -14.85 16.62 8.78
N TRP A 418 -14.84 17.85 9.23
CA TRP A 418 -15.44 18.96 8.52
C TRP A 418 -14.56 19.38 7.34
N PHE A 419 -14.92 19.00 6.11
CA PHE A 419 -14.12 19.20 4.90
C PHE A 419 -12.70 18.61 5.01
N GLU A 420 -12.57 17.52 5.71
CA GLU A 420 -11.30 16.80 5.89
C GLU A 420 -11.57 15.31 5.92
N THR A 421 -10.73 14.53 5.27
CA THR A 421 -10.83 13.08 5.28
C THR A 421 -9.43 12.46 5.23
N TYR A 422 -9.27 11.29 5.80
CA TYR A 422 -8.07 10.49 5.63
C TYR A 422 -8.43 9.01 5.53
N GLY A 423 -7.58 8.23 4.87
CA GLY A 423 -7.72 6.79 4.86
C GLY A 423 -6.42 6.10 4.48
N PHE A 424 -6.08 5.01 5.18
CA PHE A 424 -4.88 4.22 4.88
C PHE A 424 -5.00 2.79 5.44
N ALA A 425 -4.23 1.86 4.88
CA ALA A 425 -4.09 0.53 5.45
C ALA A 425 -3.44 0.61 6.84
N THR A 426 -4.01 -0.06 7.87
CA THR A 426 -3.43 -0.06 9.23
C THR A 426 -2.10 -0.78 9.32
N GLY A 427 -1.77 -1.57 8.31
CA GLY A 427 -0.53 -2.29 8.14
C GLY A 427 -0.69 -3.47 7.19
N MET A 428 0.41 -4.09 6.83
CA MET A 428 0.44 -5.29 6.01
C MET A 428 1.78 -6.00 6.13
N ARG A 429 1.80 -7.30 5.86
CA ARG A 429 3.04 -8.00 5.53
C ARG A 429 3.56 -7.45 4.21
N LEU A 430 4.88 -7.42 4.04
CA LEU A 430 5.52 -6.86 2.85
C LEU A 430 6.49 -7.85 2.20
N ALA A 431 6.21 -9.12 2.36
CA ALA A 431 6.96 -10.18 1.68
C ALA A 431 6.82 -10.06 0.16
N SER A 432 7.90 -10.35 -0.55
CA SER A 432 7.93 -10.31 -2.04
C SER A 432 7.25 -11.56 -2.62
N ILE A 433 5.92 -11.61 -2.59
CA ILE A 433 5.13 -12.77 -3.01
C ILE A 433 5.24 -13.07 -4.51
N ASN A 434 5.44 -12.08 -5.37
CA ASN A 434 5.56 -12.29 -6.82
C ASN A 434 6.96 -12.74 -7.26
N LYS A 435 8.02 -12.34 -6.57
CA LYS A 435 9.40 -12.79 -6.87
C LYS A 435 9.57 -14.28 -6.63
N VAL A 436 9.02 -14.82 -5.55
CA VAL A 436 9.10 -16.25 -5.20
C VAL A 436 8.41 -17.09 -6.27
N ILE A 437 7.21 -16.71 -6.70
CA ILE A 437 6.49 -17.43 -7.77
C ILE A 437 7.28 -17.42 -9.08
N ASN A 438 7.92 -16.32 -9.43
CA ASN A 438 8.74 -16.21 -10.64
C ASN A 438 10.03 -17.03 -10.55
N ILE A 439 10.66 -17.12 -9.40
CA ILE A 439 11.83 -17.96 -9.15
C ILE A 439 11.45 -19.44 -9.27
N CYS A 440 10.37 -19.86 -8.61
CA CYS A 440 9.86 -21.23 -8.72
C CYS A 440 9.48 -21.59 -10.17
N ARG A 441 8.76 -20.72 -10.88
CA ARG A 441 8.44 -20.90 -12.31
C ARG A 441 9.67 -21.00 -13.20
N LYS A 442 10.71 -20.22 -12.93
CA LYS A 442 11.95 -20.19 -13.71
C LYS A 442 12.79 -21.46 -13.49
N HIS A 443 12.86 -21.95 -12.25
CA HIS A 443 13.50 -23.22 -11.93
C HIS A 443 12.74 -24.40 -12.53
N ILE A 444 11.44 -24.47 -12.33
CA ILE A 444 10.59 -25.54 -12.90
C ILE A 444 10.70 -25.55 -14.44
N LYS A 445 10.66 -24.41 -15.12
CA LYS A 445 10.88 -24.35 -16.57
C LYS A 445 12.26 -24.85 -16.96
N LYS A 446 13.32 -24.44 -16.27
CA LYS A 446 14.69 -24.84 -16.55
C LYS A 446 14.87 -26.36 -16.41
N ASP A 447 14.29 -26.93 -15.37
CA ASP A 447 14.36 -28.37 -15.11
C ASP A 447 13.53 -29.17 -16.11
N ILE A 448 12.34 -28.71 -16.49
CA ILE A 448 11.54 -29.29 -17.58
C ILE A 448 12.31 -29.28 -18.89
N TYR A 449 12.92 -28.13 -19.26
CA TYR A 449 13.73 -28.06 -20.50
C TYR A 449 14.97 -28.95 -20.45
N SER A 450 15.64 -29.10 -19.30
CA SER A 450 16.78 -30.00 -19.16
C SER A 450 16.37 -31.47 -19.27
N ILE A 451 15.20 -31.83 -18.77
CA ILE A 451 14.64 -33.20 -18.87
C ILE A 451 14.21 -33.50 -20.32
N ILE A 452 13.61 -32.52 -21.01
CA ILE A 452 13.21 -32.65 -22.42
C ILE A 452 14.44 -32.75 -23.34
N ALA A 453 15.47 -31.95 -23.09
CA ALA A 453 16.70 -31.91 -23.91
C ALA A 453 17.56 -33.19 -23.79
N ASN A 454 17.46 -33.91 -22.66
CA ASN A 454 18.17 -35.16 -22.43
C ASN A 454 17.45 -36.43 -22.97
N GLN A 455 16.32 -36.26 -23.67
CA GLN A 455 15.53 -37.34 -24.23
C GLN A 455 15.85 -37.62 -25.72
N GLY A 456 16.95 -38.28 -26.00
CA GLY A 456 17.13 -39.03 -27.24
C GLY A 456 16.65 -40.49 -27.04
N ASN A 457 15.48 -40.81 -27.58
CA ASN A 457 14.81 -42.10 -27.81
C ASN A 457 13.55 -42.39 -26.98
N ALA A 458 12.49 -42.56 -27.76
CA ALA A 458 11.14 -42.88 -27.33
C ALA A 458 11.00 -44.33 -26.85
N GLY A 459 10.42 -44.50 -25.68
CA GLY A 459 9.98 -45.82 -25.20
C GLY A 459 9.90 -45.86 -23.66
N HIS A 460 8.90 -45.24 -23.10
CA HIS A 460 8.36 -45.38 -21.70
C HIS A 460 7.72 -44.08 -21.25
N CYS A 461 6.80 -43.58 -22.09
CA CYS A 461 6.23 -42.25 -21.86
C CYS A 461 5.31 -42.12 -20.60
N ALA A 462 4.64 -43.22 -20.22
CA ALA A 462 3.65 -43.17 -19.14
C ALA A 462 4.26 -43.20 -17.72
N GLU A 463 5.28 -44.03 -17.50
CA GLU A 463 5.97 -44.07 -16.19
C GLU A 463 6.79 -42.82 -15.91
N ARG A 464 7.35 -42.19 -16.95
CA ARG A 464 8.11 -40.95 -16.83
C ARG A 464 7.22 -39.73 -16.64
N LEU A 465 5.99 -39.72 -17.18
CA LEU A 465 5.03 -38.67 -16.86
C LEU A 465 4.61 -38.70 -15.39
N LEU A 466 4.49 -39.89 -14.82
CA LEU A 466 4.18 -40.08 -13.39
C LEU A 466 5.37 -39.66 -12.50
N TYR A 467 6.61 -39.86 -12.94
CA TYR A 467 7.82 -39.35 -12.27
C TYR A 467 7.93 -37.81 -12.37
N LEU A 468 7.60 -37.23 -13.51
CA LEU A 468 7.56 -35.79 -13.71
C LEU A 468 6.50 -35.15 -12.85
N THR A 469 5.29 -35.71 -12.77
CA THR A 469 4.22 -35.18 -11.91
C THR A 469 4.55 -35.28 -10.43
N LYS A 470 5.19 -36.37 -10.00
CA LYS A 470 5.69 -36.53 -8.61
C LYS A 470 6.87 -35.61 -8.32
N GLY A 471 7.79 -35.38 -9.26
CA GLY A 471 8.90 -34.44 -9.14
C GLY A 471 8.41 -32.99 -9.05
N ILE A 472 7.48 -32.60 -9.91
CA ILE A 472 6.85 -31.27 -9.88
C ILE A 472 6.07 -31.10 -8.58
N ALA A 473 5.30 -32.07 -8.12
CA ALA A 473 4.59 -32.04 -6.85
C ALA A 473 5.55 -31.93 -5.64
N SER A 474 6.70 -32.66 -5.69
CA SER A 474 7.74 -32.55 -4.67
C SER A 474 8.41 -31.16 -4.65
N MET A 475 8.70 -30.60 -5.83
CA MET A 475 9.27 -29.26 -5.95
C MET A 475 8.26 -28.16 -5.51
N PHE A 476 6.96 -28.35 -5.81
CA PHE A 476 5.91 -27.46 -5.29
C PHE A 476 5.79 -27.56 -3.77
N ASN A 477 5.83 -28.78 -3.22
CA ASN A 477 5.85 -29.01 -1.78
C ASN A 477 7.12 -28.46 -1.12
N GLN A 478 8.29 -28.57 -1.78
CA GLN A 478 9.54 -27.97 -1.30
C GLN A 478 9.46 -26.43 -1.35
N CYS A 479 8.98 -25.83 -2.45
CA CYS A 479 8.73 -24.39 -2.53
C CYS A 479 7.69 -23.91 -1.51
N LEU A 480 6.63 -24.70 -1.26
CA LEU A 480 5.62 -24.41 -0.24
C LEU A 480 6.21 -24.57 1.18
N PHE A 481 7.07 -25.58 1.38
CA PHE A 481 7.76 -25.82 2.64
C PHE A 481 8.80 -24.74 2.93
N ASP A 482 9.53 -24.29 1.91
CA ASP A 482 10.45 -23.17 1.99
C ASP A 482 9.69 -21.85 2.23
N GLN A 483 8.47 -21.67 1.69
CA GLN A 483 7.58 -20.57 2.02
C GLN A 483 7.07 -20.64 3.47
N ILE A 484 6.73 -21.84 3.96
CA ILE A 484 6.29 -22.04 5.35
C ILE A 484 7.48 -21.80 6.29
N LEU A 485 8.70 -22.22 5.93
CA LEU A 485 9.92 -21.93 6.69
C LEU A 485 10.33 -20.45 6.62
N LEU A 486 10.04 -19.75 5.53
CA LEU A 486 10.26 -18.30 5.38
C LEU A 486 9.11 -17.45 5.96
N SER A 487 7.93 -18.05 6.18
CA SER A 487 6.73 -17.37 6.69
C SER A 487 6.29 -17.81 8.09
N GLY A 488 6.93 -18.77 8.67
CA GLY A 488 6.44 -19.36 9.92
C GLY A 488 7.51 -19.96 10.80
N THR A 489 8.16 -19.18 11.50
CA THR A 489 8.51 -19.46 12.92
C THR A 489 8.55 -18.12 13.63
#